data_fc07008cbf4fbe9918419713f220127a
#
_entry.id   fc07008cbf4fbe9918419713f220127a
#
_cell.length_a   1.000
_cell.length_b   1.000
_cell.length_c   1.000
_cell.angle_alpha   90.00
_cell.angle_beta   90.00
_cell.angle_gamma   90.00
#
_symmetry.space_group_name_H-M   'P 1'
#
loop_
_entity.id
_entity.type
_entity.pdbx_description
1 polymer ?
#
loop_
_entity_poly.entity_id
_entity_poly.type
_entity_poly.pdbx_seq_one_letter_code
_entity_poly.pdbx_strand_id
1 'polypeptide(L)'
;AVTRWYYMGPMYRRERPAKGRYRQFHQAGCEVYGDHGPFVDAEVIDMVVSFLESVGVKDIRVLVNSLGGPETRARYRTALLDYLAPQREKLSADSQRRLETNPLRILDSKAPEDQAIAEGAPSILDFLSEEDRKHFDLLVGTLESLGTPFEIERRLVRGLDYYSRTLFEIQGRGGELGA
;
A
#
# COMPACT_ATOMS: atom_id res chain seq x y z
N ALA A 1 -8.95 -21.74 -13.05
CA ALA A 1 -9.80 -20.71 -13.70
C ALA A 1 -9.68 -19.39 -12.93
N VAL A 2 -9.53 -18.30 -13.65
CA VAL A 2 -9.52 -16.96 -13.06
C VAL A 2 -10.97 -16.53 -12.81
N THR A 3 -11.26 -16.03 -11.61
CA THR A 3 -12.60 -15.56 -11.22
C THR A 3 -12.52 -14.10 -10.79
N ARG A 4 -13.45 -13.28 -11.28
CA ARG A 4 -13.57 -11.85 -10.94
C ARG A 4 -14.89 -11.62 -10.24
N TRP A 5 -14.84 -11.05 -9.05
CA TRP A 5 -16.00 -10.73 -8.24
C TRP A 5 -16.03 -9.25 -7.89
N TYR A 6 -17.22 -8.75 -7.69
CA TYR A 6 -17.45 -7.45 -7.06
C TYR A 6 -18.51 -7.58 -5.97
N TYR A 7 -18.45 -6.68 -5.03
CA TYR A 7 -19.48 -6.54 -4.00
C TYR A 7 -19.74 -5.06 -3.72
N MET A 8 -20.93 -4.75 -3.26
CA MET A 8 -21.30 -3.41 -2.83
C MET A 8 -22.34 -3.51 -1.72
N GLY A 9 -22.12 -2.82 -0.60
CA GLY A 9 -23.05 -2.85 0.51
C GLY A 9 -22.55 -2.18 1.77
N PRO A 10 -23.33 -2.25 2.85
CA PRO A 10 -22.93 -1.75 4.16
C PRO A 10 -21.88 -2.65 4.78
N MET A 11 -20.82 -2.03 5.29
CA MET A 11 -19.75 -2.67 6.03
C MET A 11 -19.69 -2.14 7.45
N TYR A 12 -19.16 -2.98 8.36
CA TYR A 12 -19.10 -2.67 9.79
C TYR A 12 -17.69 -2.89 10.32
N ARG A 13 -17.22 -1.97 11.16
CA ARG A 13 -15.92 -2.10 11.86
C ARG A 13 -16.06 -1.75 13.34
N ARG A 14 -15.27 -2.42 14.19
CA ARG A 14 -15.26 -2.20 15.64
C ARG A 14 -14.45 -0.97 16.08
N GLU A 15 -13.62 -0.43 15.23
CA GLU A 15 -12.68 0.64 15.55
C GLU A 15 -13.35 1.90 16.11
N ARG A 16 -12.56 2.72 16.82
CA ARG A 16 -13.06 4.00 17.33
C ARG A 16 -13.45 4.91 16.17
N PRO A 17 -14.65 5.53 16.21
CA PRO A 17 -15.06 6.50 15.20
C PRO A 17 -14.13 7.71 15.22
N ALA A 18 -13.85 8.25 14.03
CA ALA A 18 -13.16 9.52 13.86
C ALA A 18 -13.82 10.29 12.71
N LYS A 19 -13.39 11.54 12.45
CA LYS A 19 -13.88 12.31 11.32
C LYS A 19 -13.60 11.54 10.02
N GLY A 20 -14.67 11.23 9.27
CA GLY A 20 -14.57 10.42 8.04
C GLY A 20 -14.45 8.91 8.26
N ARG A 21 -14.35 8.43 9.51
CA ARG A 21 -14.19 7.00 9.82
C ARG A 21 -15.36 6.52 10.69
N TYR A 22 -16.38 5.99 10.04
CA TYR A 22 -17.60 5.51 10.70
C TYR A 22 -17.52 4.00 10.99
N ARG A 23 -18.25 3.53 12.01
CA ARG A 23 -18.40 2.10 12.32
C ARG A 23 -19.26 1.37 11.31
N GLN A 24 -20.21 2.06 10.69
CA GLN A 24 -20.97 1.59 9.56
C GLN A 24 -20.70 2.50 8.37
N PHE A 25 -20.38 1.93 7.23
CA PHE A 25 -20.11 2.67 6.00
C PHE A 25 -20.50 1.81 4.79
N HIS A 26 -20.60 2.39 3.62
CA HIS A 26 -20.83 1.66 2.38
C HIS A 26 -19.50 1.48 1.65
N GLN A 27 -19.30 0.30 1.11
CA GLN A 27 -18.10 -0.02 0.34
C GLN A 27 -18.49 -0.73 -0.94
N ALA A 28 -17.85 -0.35 -2.05
CA ALA A 28 -17.74 -1.17 -3.25
C ALA A 28 -16.33 -1.77 -3.28
N GLY A 29 -16.22 -3.04 -3.66
CA GLY A 29 -14.95 -3.72 -3.79
C GLY A 29 -14.96 -4.68 -4.96
N CYS A 30 -13.78 -4.99 -5.47
CA CYS A 30 -13.55 -5.99 -6.49
C CYS A 30 -12.39 -6.90 -6.07
N GLU A 31 -12.48 -8.15 -6.46
CA GLU A 31 -11.48 -9.17 -6.13
C GLU A 31 -11.27 -10.09 -7.33
N VAL A 32 -10.02 -10.44 -7.60
CA VAL A 32 -9.65 -11.41 -8.63
C VAL A 32 -8.94 -12.58 -7.97
N TYR A 33 -9.40 -13.78 -8.25
CA TYR A 33 -8.85 -15.03 -7.73
C TYR A 33 -8.32 -15.90 -8.85
N GLY A 34 -7.24 -16.65 -8.54
CA GLY A 34 -6.70 -17.68 -9.44
C GLY A 34 -5.63 -17.15 -10.40
N ASP A 35 -5.24 -15.90 -10.28
CA ASP A 35 -4.07 -15.33 -10.94
C ASP A 35 -3.28 -14.47 -9.96
N HIS A 36 -1.97 -14.51 -10.03
CA HIS A 36 -1.04 -13.75 -9.19
C HIS A 36 -0.08 -12.90 -10.01
N GLY A 37 -0.41 -12.72 -11.28
CA GLY A 37 0.44 -12.01 -12.24
C GLY A 37 0.30 -10.48 -12.15
N PRO A 38 1.33 -9.74 -12.58
CA PRO A 38 1.33 -8.28 -12.56
C PRO A 38 0.28 -7.65 -13.48
N PHE A 39 -0.14 -8.38 -14.51
CA PHE A 39 -1.17 -7.90 -15.44
C PHE A 39 -2.55 -7.80 -14.80
N VAL A 40 -2.87 -8.74 -13.87
CA VAL A 40 -4.13 -8.70 -13.10
C VAL A 40 -4.11 -7.54 -12.11
N ASP A 41 -2.96 -7.29 -11.48
CA ASP A 41 -2.82 -6.14 -10.58
C ASP A 41 -3.02 -4.82 -11.36
N ALA A 42 -2.42 -4.69 -12.55
CA ALA A 42 -2.62 -3.54 -13.42
C ALA A 42 -4.09 -3.40 -13.88
N GLU A 43 -4.73 -4.52 -14.27
CA GLU A 43 -6.15 -4.56 -14.64
C GLU A 43 -7.03 -4.00 -13.53
N VAL A 44 -6.79 -4.42 -12.27
CA VAL A 44 -7.58 -3.95 -11.12
C VAL A 44 -7.35 -2.46 -10.87
N ILE A 45 -6.11 -1.98 -10.93
CA ILE A 45 -5.79 -0.56 -10.74
C ILE A 45 -6.48 0.29 -11.81
N ASP A 46 -6.31 -0.06 -13.09
CA ASP A 46 -6.90 0.67 -14.21
C ASP A 46 -8.42 0.68 -14.17
N MET A 47 -9.02 -0.47 -13.86
CA MET A 47 -10.48 -0.58 -13.68
C MET A 47 -11.00 0.33 -12.57
N VAL A 48 -10.32 0.41 -11.42
CA VAL A 48 -10.75 1.28 -10.31
C VAL A 48 -10.59 2.75 -10.69
N VAL A 49 -9.52 3.14 -11.37
CA VAL A 49 -9.33 4.50 -11.88
C VAL A 49 -10.46 4.86 -12.86
N SER A 50 -10.69 4.01 -13.88
CA SER A 50 -11.76 4.21 -14.86
C SER A 50 -13.14 4.31 -14.23
N PHE A 51 -13.42 3.49 -13.21
CA PHE A 51 -14.66 3.56 -12.46
C PHE A 51 -14.82 4.91 -11.74
N LEU A 52 -13.78 5.34 -11.00
CA LEU A 52 -13.82 6.61 -10.26
C LEU A 52 -14.01 7.80 -11.20
N GLU A 53 -13.33 7.81 -12.35
CA GLU A 53 -13.51 8.82 -13.38
C GLU A 53 -14.94 8.83 -13.94
N SER A 54 -15.51 7.65 -14.19
CA SER A 54 -16.87 7.50 -14.71
C SER A 54 -17.95 8.08 -13.80
N VAL A 55 -17.70 8.04 -12.48
CA VAL A 55 -18.60 8.64 -11.47
C VAL A 55 -18.23 10.09 -11.12
N GLY A 56 -17.31 10.70 -11.86
CA GLY A 56 -16.98 12.13 -11.78
C GLY A 56 -15.93 12.49 -10.72
N VAL A 57 -15.22 11.52 -10.14
CA VAL A 57 -14.06 11.82 -9.28
C VAL A 57 -12.94 12.38 -10.16
N LYS A 58 -12.35 13.50 -9.73
CA LYS A 58 -11.29 14.22 -10.45
C LYS A 58 -10.01 14.25 -9.61
N ASP A 59 -8.91 14.61 -10.29
CA ASP A 59 -7.60 14.77 -9.66
C ASP A 59 -7.15 13.48 -8.92
N ILE A 60 -7.36 12.34 -9.56
CA ILE A 60 -6.98 11.03 -9.04
C ILE A 60 -5.46 10.87 -9.10
N ARG A 61 -4.87 10.46 -7.96
CA ARG A 61 -3.47 10.02 -7.87
C ARG A 61 -3.45 8.55 -7.48
N VAL A 62 -2.75 7.74 -8.24
CA VAL A 62 -2.50 6.34 -7.91
C VAL A 62 -1.09 6.23 -7.34
N LEU A 63 -0.98 5.82 -6.09
CA LEU A 63 0.29 5.52 -5.46
C LEU A 63 0.55 4.01 -5.56
N VAL A 64 1.73 3.63 -6.01
CA VAL A 64 2.10 2.22 -6.22
C VAL A 64 3.39 1.90 -5.48
N ASN A 65 3.45 0.74 -4.86
CA ASN A 65 4.66 0.17 -4.26
C ASN A 65 4.62 -1.36 -4.34
N SER A 66 5.68 -2.01 -3.86
CA SER A 66 5.70 -3.46 -3.68
C SER A 66 6.18 -3.82 -2.28
N LEU A 67 5.53 -4.81 -1.65
CA LEU A 67 6.04 -5.46 -0.43
C LEU A 67 6.92 -6.67 -0.74
N GLY A 68 6.99 -7.07 -2.00
CA GLY A 68 7.65 -8.29 -2.41
C GLY A 68 7.06 -9.55 -1.79
N GLY A 69 7.75 -10.67 -2.00
CA GLY A 69 7.47 -11.95 -1.38
C GLY A 69 8.12 -12.08 0.01
N PRO A 70 8.02 -13.28 0.62
CA PRO A 70 8.57 -13.54 1.96
C PRO A 70 10.08 -13.27 2.08
N GLU A 71 10.86 -13.62 1.06
CA GLU A 71 12.31 -13.40 1.03
C GLU A 71 12.65 -11.91 1.03
N THR A 72 12.03 -11.14 0.14
CA THR A 72 12.17 -9.68 0.07
C THR A 72 11.83 -9.03 1.41
N ARG A 73 10.70 -9.42 2.00
CA ARG A 73 10.27 -8.87 3.30
C ARG A 73 11.23 -9.19 4.44
N ALA A 74 11.80 -10.41 4.47
CA ALA A 74 12.77 -10.80 5.49
C ALA A 74 14.04 -9.94 5.39
N ARG A 75 14.60 -9.78 4.20
CA ARG A 75 15.80 -8.95 3.96
C ARG A 75 15.53 -7.49 4.29
N TYR A 76 14.40 -6.96 3.83
CA TYR A 76 14.03 -5.58 4.09
C TYR A 76 13.78 -5.31 5.57
N ARG A 77 13.11 -6.25 6.28
CA ARG A 77 12.89 -6.12 7.73
C ARG A 77 14.20 -5.99 8.49
N THR A 78 15.21 -6.77 8.13
CA THR A 78 16.55 -6.67 8.74
C THR A 78 17.14 -5.30 8.50
N ALA A 79 17.22 -4.85 7.26
CA ALA A 79 17.78 -3.54 6.91
C ALA A 79 17.02 -2.37 7.56
N LEU A 80 15.69 -2.47 7.64
CA LEU A 80 14.87 -1.46 8.30
C LEU A 80 15.13 -1.42 9.81
N LEU A 81 15.28 -2.57 10.46
CA LEU A 81 15.63 -2.64 11.89
C LEU A 81 17.03 -2.09 12.15
N ASP A 82 18.02 -2.42 11.32
CA ASP A 82 19.39 -1.89 11.42
C ASP A 82 19.39 -0.36 11.30
N TYR A 83 18.53 0.19 10.45
CA TYR A 83 18.36 1.64 10.29
C TYR A 83 17.64 2.29 11.48
N LEU A 84 16.59 1.68 12.00
CA LEU A 84 15.72 2.26 13.04
C LEU A 84 16.28 2.07 14.46
N ALA A 85 16.96 0.96 14.75
CA ALA A 85 17.42 0.64 16.10
C ALA A 85 18.30 1.71 16.73
N PRO A 86 19.27 2.32 16.00
CA PRO A 86 20.08 3.42 16.55
C PRO A 86 19.27 4.69 16.85
N GLN A 87 18.08 4.82 16.30
CA GLN A 87 17.20 5.99 16.41
C GLN A 87 16.05 5.78 17.39
N ARG A 88 16.01 4.64 18.09
CA ARG A 88 14.90 4.23 18.97
C ARG A 88 14.43 5.34 19.91
N GLU A 89 15.36 6.05 20.56
CA GLU A 89 15.03 7.10 21.53
C GLU A 89 14.37 8.34 20.90
N LYS A 90 14.53 8.53 19.59
CA LYS A 90 13.91 9.63 18.84
C LYS A 90 12.52 9.28 18.30
N LEU A 91 12.15 8.01 18.31
CA LEU A 91 10.84 7.54 17.87
C LEU A 91 9.76 7.82 18.91
N SER A 92 8.53 8.04 18.45
CA SER A 92 7.37 8.11 19.32
C SER A 92 7.21 6.83 20.15
N ALA A 93 6.54 6.91 21.30
CA ALA A 93 6.31 5.77 22.18
C ALA A 93 5.59 4.61 21.48
N ASP A 94 4.68 4.91 20.53
CA ASP A 94 4.00 3.91 19.72
C ASP A 94 4.97 3.23 18.75
N SER A 95 5.83 3.99 18.11
CA SER A 95 6.81 3.47 17.16
C SER A 95 7.93 2.69 17.84
N GLN A 96 8.31 3.05 19.07
CA GLN A 96 9.21 2.21 19.87
C GLN A 96 8.65 0.81 20.13
N ARG A 97 7.34 0.69 20.40
CA ARG A 97 6.67 -0.62 20.53
C ARG A 97 6.58 -1.37 19.19
N ARG A 98 6.35 -0.64 18.11
CA ARG A 98 6.29 -1.20 16.75
C ARG A 98 7.62 -1.74 16.26
N LEU A 99 8.75 -1.22 16.73
CA LEU A 99 10.07 -1.79 16.43
C LEU A 99 10.15 -3.29 16.72
N GLU A 100 9.53 -3.75 17.79
CA GLU A 100 9.57 -5.15 18.22
C GLU A 100 8.52 -6.00 17.51
N THR A 101 7.35 -5.42 17.20
CA THR A 101 6.19 -6.15 16.66
C THR A 101 6.07 -6.05 15.14
N ASN A 102 6.04 -4.84 14.61
CA ASN A 102 5.88 -4.58 13.17
C ASN A 102 6.58 -3.27 12.76
N PRO A 103 7.90 -3.30 12.49
CA PRO A 103 8.67 -2.09 12.17
C PRO A 103 8.21 -1.38 10.89
N LEU A 104 7.59 -2.09 9.93
CA LEU A 104 7.01 -1.50 8.72
C LEU A 104 5.97 -0.42 9.03
N ARG A 105 5.21 -0.58 10.13
CA ARG A 105 4.20 0.39 10.56
C ARG A 105 4.78 1.72 11.05
N ILE A 106 6.09 1.82 11.23
CA ILE A 106 6.76 3.07 11.58
C ILE A 106 6.80 4.00 10.37
N LEU A 107 6.91 3.44 9.17
CA LEU A 107 6.92 4.21 7.92
C LEU A 107 5.58 4.91 7.64
N ASP A 108 4.49 4.40 8.20
CA ASP A 108 3.12 4.94 8.09
C ASP A 108 2.72 5.76 9.33
N SER A 109 3.67 6.09 10.20
CA SER A 109 3.38 6.89 11.39
C SER A 109 3.03 8.33 11.02
N LYS A 110 2.03 8.89 11.75
CA LYS A 110 1.64 10.30 11.60
C LYS A 110 2.34 11.22 12.62
N ALA A 111 3.15 10.66 13.52
CA ALA A 111 3.94 11.44 14.47
C ALA A 111 5.07 12.17 13.71
N PRO A 112 5.23 13.49 13.88
CA PRO A 112 6.24 14.27 13.15
C PRO A 112 7.68 13.75 13.33
N GLU A 113 8.02 13.31 14.53
CA GLU A 113 9.32 12.73 14.87
C GLU A 113 9.59 11.43 14.10
N ASP A 114 8.56 10.59 13.92
CA ASP A 114 8.66 9.35 13.18
C ASP A 114 8.78 9.61 11.67
N GLN A 115 8.03 10.61 11.17
CA GLN A 115 8.06 10.99 9.75
C GLN A 115 9.45 11.46 9.33
N ALA A 116 10.10 12.30 10.16
CA ALA A 116 11.46 12.76 9.90
C ALA A 116 12.48 11.60 9.80
N ILE A 117 12.27 10.54 10.61
CA ILE A 117 13.10 9.33 10.56
C ILE A 117 12.74 8.47 9.33
N ALA A 118 11.45 8.31 9.06
CA ALA A 118 10.96 7.50 7.93
C ALA A 118 11.41 8.05 6.55
N GLU A 119 11.65 9.36 6.43
CA GLU A 119 12.16 9.98 5.19
C GLU A 119 13.53 9.44 4.78
N GLY A 120 14.39 9.10 5.73
CA GLY A 120 15.72 8.53 5.47
C GLY A 120 15.76 7.00 5.46
N ALA A 121 14.61 6.33 5.64
CA ALA A 121 14.57 4.87 5.69
C ALA A 121 14.88 4.24 4.32
N PRO A 122 15.53 3.06 4.30
CA PRO A 122 15.75 2.33 3.05
C PRO A 122 14.42 1.99 2.39
N SER A 123 14.40 1.95 1.05
CA SER A 123 13.23 1.55 0.29
C SER A 123 13.16 0.02 0.16
N ILE A 124 11.98 -0.57 0.33
CA ILE A 124 11.78 -2.01 0.09
C ILE A 124 12.09 -2.39 -1.36
N LEU A 125 11.92 -1.46 -2.30
CA LEU A 125 12.23 -1.68 -3.72
C LEU A 125 13.71 -1.99 -3.97
N ASP A 126 14.61 -1.57 -3.08
CA ASP A 126 16.04 -1.84 -3.20
C ASP A 126 16.39 -3.28 -2.75
N PHE A 127 15.45 -3.98 -2.12
CA PHE A 127 15.60 -5.35 -1.58
C PHE A 127 14.78 -6.40 -2.33
N LEU A 128 14.08 -6.02 -3.39
CA LEU A 128 13.29 -6.98 -4.17
C LEU A 128 14.15 -8.13 -4.66
N SER A 129 13.63 -9.36 -4.55
CA SER A 129 14.19 -10.51 -5.25
C SER A 129 14.12 -10.29 -6.77
N GLU A 130 14.83 -11.07 -7.55
CA GLU A 130 14.76 -10.99 -9.01
C GLU A 130 13.33 -11.22 -9.51
N GLU A 131 12.61 -12.18 -8.93
CA GLU A 131 11.21 -12.45 -9.26
C GLU A 131 10.30 -11.28 -8.92
N ASP A 132 10.44 -10.71 -7.71
CA ASP A 132 9.62 -9.58 -7.26
C ASP A 132 9.93 -8.31 -8.06
N ARG A 133 11.20 -8.11 -8.44
CA ARG A 133 11.63 -7.02 -9.31
C ARG A 133 10.96 -7.13 -10.69
N LYS A 134 11.05 -8.31 -11.30
CA LYS A 134 10.41 -8.57 -12.60
C LYS A 134 8.90 -8.34 -12.54
N HIS A 135 8.26 -8.79 -11.45
CA HIS A 135 6.82 -8.57 -11.24
C HIS A 135 6.50 -7.07 -11.18
N PHE A 136 7.27 -6.31 -10.39
CA PHE A 136 7.04 -4.87 -10.23
C PHE A 136 7.31 -4.10 -11.53
N ASP A 137 8.39 -4.42 -12.25
CA ASP A 137 8.73 -3.76 -13.52
C ASP A 137 7.65 -4.04 -14.59
N LEU A 138 7.10 -5.26 -14.64
CA LEU A 138 5.99 -5.59 -15.53
C LEU A 138 4.69 -4.86 -15.15
N LEU A 139 4.40 -4.71 -13.85
CA LEU A 139 3.26 -3.91 -13.39
C LEU A 139 3.38 -2.46 -13.87
N VAL A 140 4.53 -1.83 -13.60
CA VAL A 140 4.81 -0.44 -13.98
C VAL A 140 4.70 -0.25 -15.48
N GLY A 141 5.38 -1.08 -16.28
CA GLY A 141 5.32 -1.01 -17.74
C GLY A 141 3.91 -1.25 -18.32
N THR A 142 3.08 -2.05 -17.63
CA THR A 142 1.69 -2.27 -18.03
C THR A 142 0.85 -1.02 -17.76
N LEU A 143 0.97 -0.41 -16.57
CA LEU A 143 0.25 0.84 -16.25
C LEU A 143 0.65 1.98 -17.19
N GLU A 144 1.94 2.10 -17.52
CA GLU A 144 2.41 3.06 -18.54
C GLU A 144 1.77 2.81 -19.91
N SER A 145 1.70 1.55 -20.33
CA SER A 145 1.11 1.16 -21.63
C SER A 145 -0.39 1.41 -21.69
N LEU A 146 -1.09 1.31 -20.57
CA LEU A 146 -2.52 1.63 -20.44
C LEU A 146 -2.78 3.15 -20.35
N GLY A 147 -1.75 3.93 -20.07
CA GLY A 147 -1.89 5.37 -19.83
C GLY A 147 -2.50 5.70 -18.47
N THR A 148 -2.55 4.74 -17.55
CA THR A 148 -3.04 4.93 -16.19
C THR A 148 -2.05 5.79 -15.40
N PRO A 149 -2.45 6.97 -14.87
CA PRO A 149 -1.54 7.82 -14.12
C PRO A 149 -1.18 7.19 -12.78
N PHE A 150 0.11 7.09 -12.46
CA PHE A 150 0.59 6.59 -11.17
C PHE A 150 1.89 7.25 -10.74
N GLU A 151 2.18 7.13 -9.45
CA GLU A 151 3.44 7.55 -8.83
C GLU A 151 3.97 6.39 -7.97
N ILE A 152 5.28 6.15 -7.99
CA ILE A 152 5.91 5.17 -7.11
C ILE A 152 6.12 5.81 -5.74
N GLU A 153 5.34 5.39 -4.74
CA GLU A 153 5.46 5.85 -3.35
C GLU A 153 6.22 4.82 -2.51
N ARG A 154 7.52 5.02 -2.37
CA ARG A 154 8.45 4.08 -1.72
C ARG A 154 8.14 3.79 -0.25
N ARG A 155 7.37 4.67 0.42
CA ARG A 155 6.96 4.53 1.82
C ARG A 155 5.55 3.98 1.97
N LEU A 156 4.85 3.71 0.87
CA LEU A 156 3.53 3.12 0.93
C LEU A 156 3.62 1.73 1.55
N VAL A 157 3.00 1.57 2.72
CA VAL A 157 2.86 0.32 3.45
C VAL A 157 1.41 0.12 3.88
N ARG A 158 1.02 -1.11 4.16
CA ARG A 158 -0.31 -1.45 4.66
C ARG A 158 -0.24 -2.19 5.98
N GLY A 159 -1.29 -2.02 6.77
CA GLY A 159 -1.33 -2.50 8.15
C GLY A 159 -1.59 -3.98 8.35
N LEU A 160 -1.73 -4.77 7.30
CA LEU A 160 -2.12 -6.17 7.37
C LEU A 160 -1.02 -7.06 6.80
N ASP A 161 -0.67 -8.12 7.51
CA ASP A 161 0.48 -8.97 7.18
C ASP A 161 0.24 -9.90 5.97
N TYR A 162 -1.01 -10.03 5.52
CA TYR A 162 -1.35 -10.89 4.38
C TYR A 162 -1.10 -10.27 3.00
N TYR A 163 -0.85 -8.96 2.93
CA TYR A 163 -0.46 -8.31 1.67
C TYR A 163 0.89 -8.84 1.17
N SER A 164 0.97 -9.05 -0.14
CA SER A 164 2.19 -9.46 -0.83
C SER A 164 2.31 -8.75 -2.17
N ARG A 165 3.54 -8.56 -2.64
CA ARG A 165 3.85 -7.92 -3.91
C ARG A 165 3.22 -6.54 -4.06
N THR A 166 2.32 -6.36 -5.01
CA THR A 166 1.75 -5.06 -5.37
C THR A 166 0.96 -4.43 -4.22
N LEU A 167 1.28 -3.18 -3.92
CA LEU A 167 0.45 -2.28 -3.14
C LEU A 167 0.04 -1.11 -3.99
N PHE A 168 -1.19 -0.67 -3.85
CA PHE A 168 -1.62 0.60 -4.41
C PHE A 168 -2.59 1.31 -3.47
N GLU A 169 -2.66 2.62 -3.64
CA GLU A 169 -3.60 3.50 -2.97
C GLU A 169 -4.07 4.55 -3.95
N ILE A 170 -5.36 4.81 -3.98
CA ILE A 170 -5.93 5.84 -4.83
C ILE A 170 -6.35 7.01 -3.96
N GLN A 171 -5.82 8.19 -4.30
CA GLN A 171 -6.11 9.45 -3.63
C GLN A 171 -6.88 10.36 -4.58
N GLY A 172 -7.90 11.04 -4.05
CA GLY A 172 -8.60 12.11 -4.77
C GLY A 172 -8.28 13.47 -4.17
N ARG A 173 -8.88 14.51 -4.72
CA ARG A 173 -8.74 15.88 -4.24
C ARG A 173 -9.20 15.97 -2.78
N GLY A 174 -8.25 16.12 -1.85
CA GLY A 174 -8.53 16.23 -0.41
C GLY A 174 -8.14 15.01 0.42
N GLY A 175 -7.48 14.01 -0.15
CA GLY A 175 -6.94 12.85 0.58
C GLY A 175 -7.37 11.49 0.04
N GLU A 176 -7.21 10.44 0.85
CA GLU A 176 -7.53 9.06 0.49
C GLU A 176 -9.01 8.91 0.07
N LEU A 177 -9.23 8.23 -1.06
CA LEU A 177 -10.55 7.80 -1.52
C LEU A 177 -10.87 6.41 -0.95
N GLY A 178 -11.02 6.36 0.33
CA GLY A 178 -11.33 5.15 1.06
C GLY A 178 -10.11 4.38 1.59
N ALA A 179 -10.23 3.88 2.79
CA ALA A 179 -9.33 2.95 3.46
C ALA A 179 -10.12 1.71 3.90
#